data_a2f714d74ccbacf57444737ef0726717
#
_entry.id   a2f714d74ccbacf57444737ef0726717
#
_cell.length_a   1.000
_cell.length_b   1.000
_cell.length_c   1.000
_cell.angle_alpha   90.00
_cell.angle_beta   90.00
_cell.angle_gamma   90.00
#
_symmetry.space_group_name_H-M   'P 1'
#
loop_
_entity.id
_entity.type
_entity.pdbx_description
1 polymer ?
#
loop_
_entity_poly.entity_id
_entity_poly.type
_entity_poly.pdbx_seq_one_letter_code
_entity_poly.pdbx_strand_id
1 'polypeptide(L)'
;MLTIDDAKPHDLTAAYNAELAAEHVEAVSPWLSAERFSRALGDVHDRGYAVIESVMAKDELDAYRDILNTHMAQSPTGRNVFEGTKSHRLYALLAKSPLFANMIQHPLAMAFAEHFLGPTCLLSACLSINLHPGETVQPWHTDDGHITVPQPHGIFGISVFWALDDTNEANGATEILPYSHRWDSHEIEGRLDNAHFAQRDDLDGSVEENAAAVKATMPAGSVMIMRSDVWHRGGANHTDQDRMIVTPQYCAGWARPLESMLLAVPPEKAASLPQRTQELLGYSIHTPFMGYVDGMHPSRVLQ
;
A
#
# COMPACT_ATOMS: atom_id res chain seq x y z
N MET A 1 -24.14 20.23 21.67
CA MET A 1 -23.61 20.73 20.38
C MET A 1 -22.70 21.90 20.69
N LEU A 2 -21.39 21.71 20.68
CA LEU A 2 -20.43 22.82 20.86
C LEU A 2 -20.54 23.74 19.66
N THR A 3 -20.71 25.03 19.88
CA THR A 3 -20.63 26.00 18.80
C THR A 3 -19.17 26.20 18.42
N ILE A 4 -18.89 26.50 17.15
CA ILE A 4 -17.52 26.67 16.64
C ILE A 4 -16.72 27.73 17.42
N ASP A 5 -17.42 28.69 18.02
CA ASP A 5 -16.82 29.81 18.78
C ASP A 5 -16.33 29.40 20.19
N ASP A 6 -16.80 28.27 20.74
CA ASP A 6 -16.49 27.83 22.11
C ASP A 6 -15.47 26.65 22.15
N ALA A 7 -15.22 25.99 21.01
CA ALA A 7 -14.37 24.81 20.94
C ALA A 7 -12.89 25.19 20.77
N LYS A 8 -12.02 24.58 21.58
CA LYS A 8 -10.58 24.67 21.35
C LYS A 8 -10.21 23.87 20.10
N PRO A 9 -9.14 24.26 19.34
CA PRO A 9 -8.76 23.54 18.12
C PRO A 9 -8.60 22.02 18.28
N HIS A 10 -8.08 21.54 19.42
CA HIS A 10 -7.94 20.11 19.69
C HIS A 10 -9.27 19.39 19.91
N ASP A 11 -10.29 20.07 20.42
CA ASP A 11 -11.63 19.51 20.63
C ASP A 11 -12.34 19.31 19.29
N LEU A 12 -12.15 20.23 18.34
CA LEU A 12 -12.66 20.09 16.96
C LEU A 12 -11.99 18.95 16.23
N THR A 13 -10.67 18.78 16.38
CA THR A 13 -9.93 17.69 15.80
C THR A 13 -10.37 16.34 16.37
N ALA A 14 -10.58 16.26 17.69
CA ALA A 14 -11.07 15.02 18.33
C ALA A 14 -12.49 14.66 17.88
N ALA A 15 -13.39 15.64 17.76
CA ALA A 15 -14.74 15.41 17.26
C ALA A 15 -14.74 14.96 15.80
N TYR A 16 -13.94 15.59 14.94
CA TYR A 16 -13.78 15.21 13.55
C TYR A 16 -13.23 13.79 13.41
N ASN A 17 -12.21 13.43 14.17
CA ASN A 17 -11.62 12.08 14.14
C ASN A 17 -12.63 11.02 14.62
N ALA A 18 -13.50 11.34 15.59
CA ALA A 18 -14.53 10.44 16.05
C ALA A 18 -15.63 10.22 15.00
N GLU A 19 -16.02 11.28 14.28
CA GLU A 19 -16.99 11.19 13.18
C GLU A 19 -16.42 10.35 12.03
N LEU A 20 -15.20 10.62 11.60
CA LEU A 20 -14.49 9.85 10.56
C LEU A 20 -14.35 8.38 10.95
N ALA A 21 -14.05 8.08 12.22
CA ALA A 21 -13.97 6.71 12.71
C ALA A 21 -15.32 5.99 12.64
N ALA A 22 -16.44 6.68 12.91
CA ALA A 22 -17.77 6.11 12.80
C ALA A 22 -18.16 5.85 11.32
N GLU A 23 -17.82 6.75 10.42
CA GLU A 23 -18.00 6.58 8.97
C GLU A 23 -17.20 5.37 8.45
N HIS A 24 -15.96 5.20 8.90
CA HIS A 24 -15.14 4.04 8.54
C HIS A 24 -15.77 2.73 9.00
N VAL A 25 -16.28 2.66 10.24
CA VAL A 25 -16.96 1.45 10.76
C VAL A 25 -18.17 1.09 9.88
N GLU A 26 -18.97 2.06 9.47
CA GLU A 26 -20.11 1.84 8.57
C GLU A 26 -19.64 1.37 7.19
N ALA A 27 -18.65 2.06 6.61
CA ALA A 27 -18.14 1.78 5.27
C ALA A 27 -17.53 0.38 5.14
N VAL A 28 -16.85 -0.14 6.18
CA VAL A 28 -16.25 -1.48 6.15
C VAL A 28 -17.20 -2.60 6.58
N SER A 29 -18.41 -2.28 7.03
CA SER A 29 -19.38 -3.23 7.60
C SER A 29 -19.73 -4.43 6.70
N PRO A 30 -19.67 -4.34 5.34
CA PRO A 30 -19.89 -5.51 4.49
C PRO A 30 -18.83 -6.63 4.67
N TRP A 31 -17.64 -6.30 5.13
CA TRP A 31 -16.51 -7.25 5.28
C TRP A 31 -16.11 -7.47 6.74
N LEU A 32 -16.23 -6.46 7.59
CA LEU A 32 -15.77 -6.48 8.97
C LEU A 32 -16.84 -5.95 9.93
N SER A 33 -17.14 -6.70 10.99
CA SER A 33 -17.84 -6.11 12.13
C SER A 33 -16.97 -5.02 12.78
N ALA A 34 -17.60 -4.09 13.51
CA ALA A 34 -16.89 -3.02 14.24
C ALA A 34 -15.78 -3.58 15.14
N GLU A 35 -16.04 -4.70 15.84
CA GLU A 35 -15.05 -5.36 16.70
C GLU A 35 -13.86 -5.91 15.88
N ARG A 36 -14.12 -6.58 14.75
CA ARG A 36 -13.06 -7.11 13.88
C ARG A 36 -12.26 -5.98 13.25
N PHE A 37 -12.91 -4.89 12.85
CA PHE A 37 -12.23 -3.72 12.32
C PHE A 37 -11.31 -3.08 13.36
N SER A 38 -11.81 -2.86 14.59
CA SER A 38 -11.00 -2.34 15.70
C SER A 38 -9.79 -3.24 16.01
N ARG A 39 -9.97 -4.57 15.97
CA ARG A 39 -8.87 -5.53 16.14
C ARG A 39 -7.85 -5.42 15.01
N ALA A 40 -8.30 -5.34 13.76
CA ALA A 40 -7.41 -5.22 12.61
C ALA A 40 -6.62 -3.89 12.64
N LEU A 41 -7.23 -2.77 13.06
CA LEU A 41 -6.51 -1.52 13.32
C LEU A 41 -5.43 -1.69 14.39
N GLY A 42 -5.76 -2.39 15.49
CA GLY A 42 -4.80 -2.73 16.54
C GLY A 42 -3.65 -3.62 16.01
N ASP A 43 -3.94 -4.61 15.19
CA ASP A 43 -2.93 -5.48 14.58
C ASP A 43 -1.98 -4.67 13.67
N VAL A 44 -2.50 -3.77 12.83
CA VAL A 44 -1.66 -2.87 12.00
C VAL A 44 -0.81 -1.95 12.87
N HIS A 45 -1.39 -1.37 13.93
CA HIS A 45 -0.65 -0.49 14.84
C HIS A 45 0.46 -1.25 15.59
N ASP A 46 0.15 -2.43 16.13
CA ASP A 46 1.03 -3.15 17.05
C ASP A 46 2.00 -4.09 16.34
N ARG A 47 1.49 -4.96 15.46
CA ARG A 47 2.26 -5.96 14.73
C ARG A 47 2.85 -5.42 13.42
N GLY A 48 2.24 -4.34 12.90
CA GLY A 48 2.60 -3.70 11.66
C GLY A 48 1.76 -4.12 10.46
N TYR A 49 0.90 -5.14 10.56
CA TYR A 49 0.04 -5.60 9.46
C TYR A 49 -1.20 -6.35 9.94
N ALA A 50 -2.20 -6.42 9.08
CA ALA A 50 -3.39 -7.26 9.24
C ALA A 50 -3.80 -7.86 7.89
N VAL A 51 -4.37 -9.07 7.91
CA VAL A 51 -4.94 -9.76 6.74
C VAL A 51 -6.44 -9.87 6.91
N ILE A 52 -7.18 -9.52 5.85
CA ILE A 52 -8.64 -9.62 5.78
C ILE A 52 -8.97 -10.49 4.57
N GLU A 53 -9.56 -11.65 4.83
CA GLU A 53 -9.86 -12.63 3.78
C GLU A 53 -11.23 -12.39 3.15
N SER A 54 -11.41 -12.89 1.92
CA SER A 54 -12.69 -12.93 1.21
C SER A 54 -13.34 -11.56 1.00
N VAL A 55 -12.54 -10.59 0.57
CA VAL A 55 -12.99 -9.21 0.30
C VAL A 55 -13.52 -9.04 -1.11
N MET A 56 -12.82 -9.58 -2.11
CA MET A 56 -13.20 -9.50 -3.53
C MET A 56 -13.73 -10.82 -4.04
N ALA A 57 -14.76 -10.77 -4.85
CA ALA A 57 -15.32 -11.93 -5.55
C ALA A 57 -14.47 -12.34 -6.76
N LYS A 58 -14.65 -13.59 -7.21
CA LYS A 58 -13.84 -14.14 -8.30
C LYS A 58 -13.96 -13.36 -9.61
N ASP A 59 -15.16 -12.93 -9.96
CA ASP A 59 -15.43 -12.16 -11.19
C ASP A 59 -14.75 -10.78 -11.19
N GLU A 60 -14.65 -10.13 -10.00
CA GLU A 60 -13.88 -8.91 -9.85
C GLU A 60 -12.37 -9.18 -10.07
N LEU A 61 -11.84 -10.26 -9.50
CA LEU A 61 -10.43 -10.63 -9.68
C LEU A 61 -10.11 -10.94 -11.15
N ASP A 62 -11.00 -11.66 -11.85
CA ASP A 62 -10.82 -12.01 -13.26
C ASP A 62 -10.78 -10.74 -14.13
N ALA A 63 -11.62 -9.73 -13.85
CA ALA A 63 -11.59 -8.45 -14.57
C ALA A 63 -10.25 -7.70 -14.41
N TYR A 64 -9.66 -7.71 -13.22
CA TYR A 64 -8.32 -7.11 -13.00
C TYR A 64 -7.23 -7.91 -13.72
N ARG A 65 -7.27 -9.24 -13.65
CA ARG A 65 -6.29 -10.11 -14.33
C ARG A 65 -6.28 -9.90 -15.84
N ASP A 66 -7.45 -9.80 -16.48
CA ASP A 66 -7.56 -9.60 -17.92
C ASP A 66 -6.86 -8.32 -18.37
N ILE A 67 -7.06 -7.24 -17.62
CA ILE A 67 -6.37 -5.97 -17.89
C ILE A 67 -4.86 -6.10 -17.69
N LEU A 68 -4.44 -6.69 -16.56
CA LEU A 68 -3.02 -6.83 -16.22
C LEU A 68 -2.29 -7.71 -17.23
N ASN A 69 -2.85 -8.86 -17.60
CA ASN A 69 -2.27 -9.77 -18.58
C ASN A 69 -2.07 -9.10 -19.95
N THR A 70 -3.03 -8.28 -20.38
CA THR A 70 -2.91 -7.54 -21.65
C THR A 70 -1.70 -6.60 -21.66
N HIS A 71 -1.42 -5.93 -20.53
CA HIS A 71 -0.29 -5.01 -20.41
C HIS A 71 1.03 -5.74 -20.12
N MET A 72 1.01 -6.80 -19.31
CA MET A 72 2.21 -7.54 -18.94
C MET A 72 2.84 -8.27 -20.13
N ALA A 73 2.04 -8.76 -21.08
CA ALA A 73 2.52 -9.41 -22.28
C ALA A 73 3.50 -8.55 -23.12
N GLN A 74 3.50 -7.23 -22.90
CA GLN A 74 4.36 -6.26 -23.60
C GLN A 74 5.39 -5.60 -22.71
N SER A 75 5.46 -5.98 -21.43
CA SER A 75 6.35 -5.39 -20.44
C SER A 75 7.60 -6.25 -20.23
N PRO A 76 8.77 -5.65 -20.01
CA PRO A 76 9.94 -6.42 -19.58
C PRO A 76 9.77 -6.92 -18.15
N THR A 77 10.54 -7.95 -17.78
CA THR A 77 10.73 -8.35 -16.39
C THR A 77 11.52 -7.29 -15.61
N GLY A 78 11.58 -7.42 -14.30
CA GLY A 78 12.31 -6.50 -13.44
C GLY A 78 13.81 -6.43 -13.78
N ARG A 79 14.42 -5.28 -13.47
CA ARG A 79 15.77 -4.89 -13.90
C ARG A 79 16.87 -5.38 -12.94
N ASN A 80 16.51 -5.79 -11.75
CA ASN A 80 17.43 -6.18 -10.69
C ASN A 80 16.75 -7.13 -9.70
N VAL A 81 17.49 -7.61 -8.70
CA VAL A 81 16.97 -8.55 -7.67
C VAL A 81 15.81 -7.97 -6.86
N PHE A 82 15.80 -6.65 -6.63
CA PHE A 82 14.71 -5.99 -5.92
C PHE A 82 13.40 -6.00 -6.73
N GLU A 83 13.49 -5.74 -8.02
CA GLU A 83 12.30 -5.78 -8.90
C GLU A 83 11.91 -7.22 -9.26
N GLY A 84 12.83 -8.15 -9.19
CA GLY A 84 12.67 -9.55 -9.56
C GLY A 84 12.94 -9.80 -11.05
N THR A 85 14.00 -10.52 -11.36
CA THR A 85 14.42 -10.77 -12.76
C THR A 85 13.49 -11.73 -13.51
N LYS A 86 12.66 -12.48 -12.75
CA LYS A 86 11.59 -13.34 -13.26
C LYS A 86 10.21 -12.83 -12.79
N SER A 87 10.04 -11.53 -12.65
CA SER A 87 8.78 -10.90 -12.23
C SER A 87 8.40 -9.81 -13.21
N HIS A 88 7.12 -9.70 -13.55
CA HIS A 88 6.60 -8.52 -14.24
C HIS A 88 6.05 -7.53 -13.23
N ARG A 89 6.40 -6.26 -13.40
CA ARG A 89 5.85 -5.14 -12.62
C ARG A 89 5.20 -4.14 -13.55
N LEU A 90 3.94 -3.81 -13.29
CA LEU A 90 3.25 -2.74 -13.99
C LEU A 90 3.00 -1.59 -13.01
N TYR A 91 3.45 -0.42 -13.37
CA TYR A 91 3.28 0.82 -12.61
C TYR A 91 2.14 1.66 -13.19
N ALA A 92 1.74 2.72 -12.48
CA ALA A 92 0.71 3.66 -12.93
C ALA A 92 -0.58 2.98 -13.41
N LEU A 93 -1.13 2.08 -12.62
CA LEU A 93 -2.27 1.25 -13.05
C LEU A 93 -3.50 2.08 -13.43
N LEU A 94 -3.75 3.22 -12.76
CA LEU A 94 -4.83 4.15 -13.14
C LEU A 94 -4.69 4.71 -14.56
N ALA A 95 -3.46 4.91 -15.03
CA ALA A 95 -3.22 5.34 -16.42
C ALA A 95 -3.55 4.25 -17.44
N LYS A 96 -3.56 2.98 -17.02
CA LYS A 96 -3.85 1.80 -17.85
C LYS A 96 -5.34 1.48 -17.89
N SER A 97 -6.01 1.55 -16.73
CA SER A 97 -7.47 1.36 -16.68
C SER A 97 -8.08 2.12 -15.48
N PRO A 98 -9.22 2.80 -15.69
CA PRO A 98 -9.98 3.44 -14.61
C PRO A 98 -10.56 2.42 -13.62
N LEU A 99 -10.63 1.13 -13.97
CA LEU A 99 -11.11 0.08 -13.07
C LEU A 99 -10.31 0.03 -11.76
N PHE A 100 -9.02 0.32 -11.80
CA PHE A 100 -8.17 0.35 -10.60
C PHE A 100 -8.57 1.43 -9.59
N ALA A 101 -9.39 2.42 -9.98
CA ALA A 101 -9.96 3.35 -9.02
C ALA A 101 -10.78 2.64 -7.94
N ASN A 102 -11.53 1.58 -8.29
CA ASN A 102 -12.33 0.82 -7.32
C ASN A 102 -11.45 0.15 -6.26
N MET A 103 -10.30 -0.39 -6.66
CA MET A 103 -9.35 -1.01 -5.73
C MET A 103 -8.63 0.04 -4.86
N ILE A 104 -8.24 1.18 -5.46
CA ILE A 104 -7.52 2.26 -4.79
C ILE A 104 -8.40 2.97 -3.76
N GLN A 105 -9.68 3.24 -4.09
CA GLN A 105 -10.63 3.87 -3.16
C GLN A 105 -11.57 2.87 -2.47
N HIS A 106 -11.21 1.58 -2.45
CA HIS A 106 -12.01 0.56 -1.78
C HIS A 106 -12.22 0.94 -0.31
N PRO A 107 -13.44 0.81 0.25
CA PRO A 107 -13.73 1.25 1.61
C PRO A 107 -12.76 0.73 2.67
N LEU A 108 -12.36 -0.55 2.58
CA LEU A 108 -11.33 -1.09 3.48
C LEU A 108 -9.99 -0.36 3.33
N ALA A 109 -9.51 -0.17 2.10
CA ALA A 109 -8.24 0.52 1.87
C ALA A 109 -8.27 1.95 2.42
N MET A 110 -9.37 2.68 2.16
CA MET A 110 -9.55 4.05 2.64
C MET A 110 -9.66 4.12 4.16
N ALA A 111 -10.45 3.24 4.78
CA ALA A 111 -10.64 3.26 6.24
C ALA A 111 -9.31 3.09 6.99
N PHE A 112 -8.40 2.24 6.49
CA PHE A 112 -7.08 2.09 7.10
C PHE A 112 -6.14 3.26 6.72
N ALA A 113 -6.09 3.65 5.45
CA ALA A 113 -5.23 4.74 5.02
C ALA A 113 -5.58 6.05 5.73
N GLU A 114 -6.86 6.41 5.79
CA GLU A 114 -7.33 7.63 6.43
C GLU A 114 -7.19 7.58 7.96
N HIS A 115 -7.40 6.40 8.58
CA HIS A 115 -7.18 6.25 10.03
C HIS A 115 -5.74 6.56 10.43
N PHE A 116 -4.75 6.08 9.66
CA PHE A 116 -3.34 6.22 10.02
C PHE A 116 -2.67 7.47 9.42
N LEU A 117 -3.11 7.93 8.25
CA LEU A 117 -2.45 9.01 7.50
C LEU A 117 -3.29 10.30 7.44
N GLY A 118 -4.55 10.23 7.88
CA GLY A 118 -5.51 11.31 7.79
C GLY A 118 -6.24 11.37 6.43
N PRO A 119 -7.37 12.12 6.36
CA PRO A 119 -8.27 12.14 5.20
C PRO A 119 -7.66 12.78 3.95
N THR A 120 -6.54 13.48 4.10
CA THR A 120 -5.81 14.10 2.98
C THR A 120 -4.65 13.25 2.48
N CYS A 121 -4.60 11.96 2.84
CA CYS A 121 -3.61 11.03 2.34
C CYS A 121 -3.61 10.99 0.80
N LEU A 122 -2.46 10.69 0.23
CA LEU A 122 -2.24 10.59 -1.21
C LEU A 122 -1.95 9.15 -1.62
N LEU A 123 -2.29 8.80 -2.86
CA LEU A 123 -1.80 7.60 -3.50
C LEU A 123 -0.31 7.78 -3.81
N SER A 124 0.53 7.02 -3.14
CA SER A 124 1.98 7.07 -3.30
C SER A 124 2.46 6.28 -4.50
N ALA A 125 1.90 5.09 -4.71
CA ALA A 125 2.13 4.25 -5.87
C ALA A 125 0.93 3.31 -6.09
N CYS A 126 0.78 2.81 -7.31
CA CYS A 126 -0.15 1.71 -7.59
C CYS A 126 0.43 0.82 -8.66
N LEU A 127 0.87 -0.37 -8.24
CA LEU A 127 1.52 -1.32 -9.13
C LEU A 127 0.97 -2.72 -8.94
N SER A 128 1.14 -3.56 -9.97
CA SER A 128 0.97 -4.99 -9.88
C SER A 128 2.32 -5.70 -9.98
N ILE A 129 2.42 -6.84 -9.30
CA ILE A 129 3.57 -7.71 -9.31
C ILE A 129 3.08 -9.10 -9.68
N ASN A 130 3.55 -9.63 -10.80
CA ASN A 130 3.36 -11.02 -11.19
C ASN A 130 4.67 -11.77 -11.01
N LEU A 131 4.70 -12.65 -10.04
CA LEU A 131 5.87 -13.43 -9.63
C LEU A 131 5.85 -14.76 -10.38
N HIS A 132 6.78 -14.94 -11.32
CA HIS A 132 6.86 -16.16 -12.12
C HIS A 132 7.60 -17.29 -11.39
N PRO A 133 7.44 -18.56 -11.87
CA PRO A 133 8.19 -19.70 -11.38
C PRO A 133 9.69 -19.48 -11.34
N GLY A 134 10.30 -19.82 -10.20
CA GLY A 134 11.74 -19.69 -9.98
C GLY A 134 12.23 -18.29 -9.69
N GLU A 135 11.35 -17.32 -9.40
CA GLU A 135 11.78 -16.02 -8.86
C GLU A 135 12.33 -16.19 -7.45
N THR A 136 13.37 -15.43 -7.13
CA THR A 136 14.08 -15.46 -5.85
C THR A 136 13.45 -14.51 -4.84
N VAL A 137 13.86 -14.59 -3.57
CA VAL A 137 13.43 -13.64 -2.53
C VAL A 137 13.94 -12.23 -2.84
N GLN A 138 13.15 -11.22 -2.46
CA GLN A 138 13.64 -9.85 -2.45
C GLN A 138 14.61 -9.60 -1.29
N PRO A 139 15.49 -8.59 -1.36
CA PRO A 139 16.16 -8.05 -0.19
C PRO A 139 15.15 -7.54 0.84
N TRP A 140 15.48 -7.66 2.13
CA TRP A 140 14.69 -7.04 3.19
C TRP A 140 14.66 -5.52 3.02
N HIS A 141 13.49 -4.92 3.14
CA HIS A 141 13.28 -3.49 2.97
C HIS A 141 12.06 -3.00 3.76
N THR A 142 11.94 -1.69 3.86
CA THR A 142 10.72 -1.00 4.23
C THR A 142 10.25 -0.18 3.03
N ASP A 143 8.95 -0.01 2.85
CA ASP A 143 8.40 0.76 1.72
C ASP A 143 8.72 2.26 1.84
N ASP A 144 9.02 2.74 3.03
CA ASP A 144 9.40 4.13 3.32
C ASP A 144 10.91 4.33 3.57
N GLY A 145 11.75 3.35 3.25
CA GLY A 145 13.20 3.42 3.41
C GLY A 145 13.89 4.60 2.71
N HIS A 146 13.17 5.33 1.86
CA HIS A 146 13.62 6.59 1.25
C HIS A 146 13.40 7.82 2.16
N ILE A 147 12.67 7.67 3.28
CA ILE A 147 12.45 8.73 4.27
C ILE A 147 13.66 8.79 5.21
N THR A 148 14.23 9.96 5.36
CA THR A 148 15.47 10.15 6.14
C THR A 148 15.23 10.30 7.65
N VAL A 149 14.04 9.99 8.14
CA VAL A 149 13.71 9.96 9.56
C VAL A 149 14.10 8.60 10.13
N PRO A 150 14.97 8.53 11.14
CA PRO A 150 15.37 7.24 11.73
C PRO A 150 14.19 6.49 12.34
N GLN A 151 14.17 5.15 12.22
CA GLN A 151 13.25 4.31 12.99
C GLN A 151 13.66 4.26 14.48
N PRO A 152 12.68 4.12 15.39
CA PRO A 152 11.24 4.12 15.15
C PRO A 152 10.68 5.53 14.92
N HIS A 153 9.73 5.66 14.01
CA HIS A 153 9.07 6.93 13.70
C HIS A 153 7.53 6.76 13.56
N GLY A 154 6.82 7.85 13.33
CA GLY A 154 5.38 7.82 13.05
C GLY A 154 5.05 7.13 11.73
N ILE A 155 3.79 6.76 11.54
CA ILE A 155 3.32 6.13 10.29
C ILE A 155 3.26 7.20 9.19
N PHE A 156 4.06 7.03 8.15
CA PHE A 156 4.10 7.94 6.98
C PHE A 156 3.50 7.32 5.73
N GLY A 157 3.30 6.00 5.74
CA GLY A 157 2.69 5.28 4.65
C GLY A 157 1.96 4.01 5.09
N ILE A 158 1.00 3.61 4.27
CA ILE A 158 0.25 2.35 4.36
C ILE A 158 0.27 1.70 2.98
N SER A 159 0.69 0.44 2.94
CA SER A 159 0.65 -0.40 1.75
C SER A 159 -0.50 -1.39 1.85
N VAL A 160 -1.27 -1.53 0.77
CA VAL A 160 -2.41 -2.43 0.67
C VAL A 160 -2.09 -3.47 -0.39
N PHE A 161 -2.12 -4.75 -0.05
CA PHE A 161 -1.76 -5.85 -0.95
C PHE A 161 -3.01 -6.67 -1.28
N TRP A 162 -3.52 -6.55 -2.48
CA TRP A 162 -4.65 -7.32 -2.99
C TRP A 162 -4.13 -8.62 -3.62
N ALA A 163 -4.50 -9.75 -3.05
CA ALA A 163 -4.17 -11.07 -3.58
C ALA A 163 -5.08 -11.41 -4.76
N LEU A 164 -4.57 -11.35 -6.00
CA LEU A 164 -5.32 -11.82 -7.15
C LEU A 164 -5.26 -13.35 -7.26
N ASP A 165 -4.18 -13.97 -6.81
CA ASP A 165 -4.00 -15.42 -6.71
C ASP A 165 -3.88 -15.83 -5.24
N ASP A 166 -4.14 -17.10 -4.95
CA ASP A 166 -3.79 -17.67 -3.66
C ASP A 166 -2.31 -17.43 -3.39
N THR A 167 -2.01 -16.87 -2.25
CA THR A 167 -0.65 -16.59 -1.81
C THR A 167 -0.29 -17.53 -0.68
N ASN A 168 0.74 -18.33 -0.86
CA ASN A 168 1.18 -19.32 0.11
C ASN A 168 2.72 -19.37 0.23
N GLU A 169 3.23 -20.17 1.15
CA GLU A 169 4.66 -20.24 1.43
C GLU A 169 5.50 -20.67 0.23
N ALA A 170 4.94 -21.50 -0.65
CA ALA A 170 5.68 -22.05 -1.79
C ALA A 170 5.69 -21.10 -2.99
N ASN A 171 4.67 -20.22 -3.16
CA ASN A 171 4.55 -19.35 -4.32
C ASN A 171 4.93 -17.89 -4.06
N GLY A 172 5.68 -17.64 -2.99
CA GLY A 172 6.26 -16.32 -2.75
C GLY A 172 5.39 -15.39 -1.89
N ALA A 173 4.73 -15.92 -0.86
CA ALA A 173 4.08 -15.09 0.15
C ALA A 173 5.05 -14.04 0.69
N THR A 174 4.56 -12.82 0.91
CA THR A 174 5.33 -11.76 1.53
C THR A 174 5.80 -12.19 2.92
N GLU A 175 7.10 -12.13 3.14
CA GLU A 175 7.72 -12.38 4.44
C GLU A 175 7.79 -11.08 5.20
N ILE A 176 7.31 -11.08 6.43
CA ILE A 176 7.17 -9.89 7.29
C ILE A 176 7.89 -10.15 8.60
N LEU A 177 8.60 -9.15 9.10
CA LEU A 177 9.13 -9.14 10.46
C LEU A 177 8.16 -8.36 11.36
N PRO A 178 7.24 -9.03 12.07
CA PRO A 178 6.28 -8.35 12.93
C PRO A 178 6.99 -7.49 13.97
N TYR A 179 6.40 -6.34 14.31
CA TYR A 179 6.93 -5.36 15.28
C TYR A 179 8.21 -4.64 14.86
N SER A 180 8.77 -4.91 13.67
CA SER A 180 10.05 -4.34 13.23
C SER A 180 10.04 -2.82 13.03
N HIS A 181 8.87 -2.22 12.87
CA HIS A 181 8.70 -0.76 12.85
C HIS A 181 9.08 -0.08 14.19
N ARG A 182 9.26 -0.88 15.25
CA ARG A 182 9.69 -0.41 16.59
C ARG A 182 11.19 -0.52 16.81
N TRP A 183 11.91 -1.17 15.88
CA TRP A 183 13.35 -1.38 16.02
C TRP A 183 14.11 -0.08 15.78
N ASP A 184 15.13 0.15 16.61
CA ASP A 184 16.12 1.19 16.34
C ASP A 184 17.24 0.68 15.40
N SER A 185 18.17 1.55 15.03
CA SER A 185 19.26 1.20 14.12
C SER A 185 20.13 0.03 14.61
N HIS A 186 20.36 -0.09 15.93
CA HIS A 186 21.14 -1.18 16.50
C HIS A 186 20.40 -2.52 16.43
N GLU A 187 19.10 -2.49 16.65
CA GLU A 187 18.26 -3.69 16.52
C GLU A 187 18.19 -4.14 15.08
N ILE A 188 18.08 -3.21 14.13
CA ILE A 188 18.09 -3.51 12.69
C ILE A 188 19.42 -4.14 12.29
N GLU A 189 20.55 -3.49 12.62
CA GLU A 189 21.91 -4.01 12.34
C GLU A 189 22.18 -5.38 12.98
N GLY A 190 21.60 -5.64 14.15
CA GLY A 190 21.76 -6.92 14.84
C GLY A 190 20.86 -8.05 14.32
N ARG A 191 19.80 -7.72 13.57
CA ARG A 191 18.79 -8.69 13.08
C ARG A 191 18.79 -8.88 11.57
N LEU A 192 19.27 -7.88 10.85
CA LEU A 192 19.38 -7.89 9.39
C LEU A 192 20.84 -7.66 9.00
N ASP A 193 21.38 -8.55 8.20
CA ASP A 193 22.75 -8.45 7.71
C ASP A 193 22.88 -7.28 6.71
N ASN A 194 24.04 -6.63 6.68
CA ASN A 194 24.36 -5.57 5.70
C ASN A 194 24.23 -6.02 4.26
N ALA A 195 24.39 -7.31 3.95
CA ALA A 195 24.12 -7.88 2.63
C ALA A 195 22.66 -7.71 2.19
N HIS A 196 21.74 -7.59 3.12
CA HIS A 196 20.31 -7.39 2.84
C HIS A 196 19.99 -5.97 2.35
N PHE A 197 20.84 -4.98 2.60
CA PHE A 197 20.65 -3.58 2.21
C PHE A 197 21.40 -3.20 0.93
N ALA A 198 22.41 -3.99 0.55
CA ALA A 198 23.12 -3.73 -0.68
C ALA A 198 22.27 -4.15 -1.88
N GLN A 199 22.00 -3.23 -2.80
CA GLN A 199 21.56 -3.58 -4.14
C GLN A 199 22.73 -4.25 -4.85
N ARG A 200 22.93 -5.53 -4.58
CA ARG A 200 23.97 -6.30 -5.24
C ARG A 200 23.30 -7.08 -6.36
N ASP A 201 23.72 -6.78 -7.58
CA ASP A 201 23.30 -7.51 -8.79
C ASP A 201 23.78 -8.98 -8.78
N ASP A 202 24.65 -9.32 -7.82
CA ASP A 202 25.32 -10.61 -7.68
C ASP A 202 24.73 -11.50 -6.55
N LEU A 203 23.59 -11.14 -5.94
CA LEU A 203 22.90 -12.01 -5.01
C LEU A 203 22.31 -13.21 -5.77
N ASP A 204 22.84 -14.39 -5.50
CA ASP A 204 22.41 -15.67 -6.10
C ASP A 204 21.05 -16.17 -5.56
N GLY A 205 20.33 -15.35 -4.81
CA GLY A 205 19.03 -15.67 -4.21
C GLY A 205 19.12 -16.55 -2.97
N SER A 206 20.33 -16.93 -2.53
CA SER A 206 20.56 -17.64 -1.27
C SER A 206 20.56 -16.66 -0.10
N VAL A 207 19.40 -16.15 0.28
CA VAL A 207 19.26 -15.29 1.46
C VAL A 207 18.83 -16.14 2.64
N GLU A 208 19.57 -16.05 3.77
CA GLU A 208 19.23 -16.79 4.97
C GLU A 208 17.77 -16.53 5.41
N GLU A 209 17.08 -17.61 5.78
CA GLU A 209 15.76 -17.50 6.38
C GLU A 209 15.85 -16.80 7.73
N ASN A 210 15.06 -15.75 7.90
CA ASN A 210 14.92 -15.13 9.21
C ASN A 210 13.86 -15.86 10.02
N ALA A 211 14.25 -16.54 11.08
CA ALA A 211 13.34 -17.35 11.92
C ALA A 211 12.21 -16.52 12.59
N ALA A 212 12.34 -15.20 12.66
CA ALA A 212 11.30 -14.31 13.17
C ALA A 212 10.30 -13.87 12.09
N ALA A 213 10.57 -14.19 10.82
CA ALA A 213 9.69 -13.82 9.72
C ALA A 213 8.40 -14.65 9.71
N VAL A 214 7.31 -13.99 9.40
CA VAL A 214 6.01 -14.61 9.17
C VAL A 214 5.67 -14.49 7.68
N LYS A 215 5.29 -15.58 7.05
CA LYS A 215 4.82 -15.59 5.66
C LYS A 215 3.32 -15.25 5.62
N ALA A 216 2.97 -14.17 4.97
CA ALA A 216 1.58 -13.70 4.85
C ALA A 216 0.82 -14.53 3.81
N THR A 217 0.29 -15.66 4.23
CA THR A 217 -0.55 -16.51 3.37
C THR A 217 -1.97 -15.94 3.27
N MET A 218 -2.51 -15.88 2.06
CA MET A 218 -3.81 -15.27 1.78
C MET A 218 -4.52 -16.03 0.64
N PRO A 219 -5.78 -16.44 0.79
CA PRO A 219 -6.60 -16.83 -0.35
C PRO A 219 -6.77 -15.70 -1.36
N ALA A 220 -6.97 -16.01 -2.62
CA ALA A 220 -7.34 -15.03 -3.65
C ALA A 220 -8.57 -14.22 -3.20
N GLY A 221 -8.58 -12.92 -3.50
CA GLY A 221 -9.61 -12.00 -3.03
C GLY A 221 -9.40 -11.45 -1.62
N SER A 222 -8.32 -11.84 -0.94
CA SER A 222 -7.93 -11.27 0.36
C SER A 222 -7.15 -9.97 0.19
N VAL A 223 -7.10 -9.18 1.26
CA VAL A 223 -6.29 -7.98 1.33
C VAL A 223 -5.42 -7.99 2.59
N MET A 224 -4.15 -7.65 2.44
CA MET A 224 -3.26 -7.34 3.55
C MET A 224 -3.04 -5.84 3.62
N ILE A 225 -3.18 -5.29 4.80
CA ILE A 225 -2.86 -3.88 5.13
C ILE A 225 -1.57 -3.89 5.95
N MET A 226 -0.58 -3.12 5.53
CA MET A 226 0.73 -3.07 6.20
C MET A 226 1.24 -1.63 6.31
N ARG A 227 1.88 -1.30 7.42
CA ARG A 227 2.62 -0.05 7.60
C ARG A 227 3.85 -0.06 6.71
N SER A 228 4.19 1.09 6.14
CA SER A 228 5.35 1.22 5.23
C SER A 228 6.71 1.08 5.93
N ASP A 229 6.76 1.25 7.26
CA ASP A 229 7.97 1.15 8.09
C ASP A 229 8.22 -0.27 8.66
N VAL A 230 7.43 -1.26 8.26
CA VAL A 230 7.65 -2.67 8.63
C VAL A 230 8.64 -3.32 7.68
N TRP A 231 9.66 -3.98 8.23
CA TRP A 231 10.61 -4.77 7.46
C TRP A 231 9.94 -5.99 6.85
N HIS A 232 10.02 -6.10 5.53
CA HIS A 232 9.40 -7.18 4.76
C HIS A 232 10.17 -7.44 3.47
N ARG A 233 9.80 -8.55 2.80
CA ARG A 233 10.31 -8.88 1.46
C ARG A 233 9.33 -9.78 0.70
N GLY A 234 9.38 -9.78 -0.61
CA GLY A 234 8.72 -10.82 -1.41
C GLY A 234 9.42 -12.15 -1.22
N GLY A 235 8.67 -13.20 -0.95
CA GLY A 235 9.19 -14.59 -0.87
C GLY A 235 9.52 -15.14 -2.26
N ALA A 236 10.31 -16.25 -2.31
CA ALA A 236 10.61 -16.95 -3.56
C ALA A 236 9.41 -17.75 -4.07
N ASN A 237 9.27 -17.85 -5.39
CA ASN A 237 8.28 -18.71 -6.01
C ASN A 237 8.91 -20.04 -6.44
N HIS A 238 8.68 -21.09 -5.66
CA HIS A 238 9.16 -22.45 -5.91
C HIS A 238 8.15 -23.32 -6.66
N THR A 239 7.00 -22.74 -7.05
CA THR A 239 5.95 -23.46 -7.77
C THR A 239 6.12 -23.34 -9.30
N ASP A 240 5.28 -24.00 -10.05
CA ASP A 240 5.16 -23.93 -11.50
C ASP A 240 4.06 -22.94 -11.97
N GLN A 241 3.46 -22.18 -11.02
CA GLN A 241 2.40 -21.23 -11.28
C GLN A 241 2.85 -19.80 -10.96
N ASP A 242 2.28 -18.85 -11.69
CA ASP A 242 2.44 -17.44 -11.40
C ASP A 242 1.69 -17.04 -10.12
N ARG A 243 2.12 -15.96 -9.47
CA ARG A 243 1.41 -15.34 -8.34
C ARG A 243 1.33 -13.83 -8.54
N MET A 244 0.12 -13.34 -8.68
CA MET A 244 -0.17 -11.94 -8.96
C MET A 244 -0.80 -11.22 -7.76
N ILE A 245 -0.25 -10.06 -7.45
CA ILE A 245 -0.83 -9.10 -6.49
C ILE A 245 -0.94 -7.72 -7.12
N VAL A 246 -1.83 -6.91 -6.56
CA VAL A 246 -1.88 -5.46 -6.83
C VAL A 246 -1.67 -4.74 -5.51
N THR A 247 -0.79 -3.74 -5.52
CA THR A 247 -0.45 -2.97 -4.32
C THR A 247 -0.61 -1.47 -4.54
N PRO A 248 -1.78 -0.89 -4.18
CA PRO A 248 -1.88 0.52 -3.89
C PRO A 248 -1.12 0.84 -2.61
N GLN A 249 -0.27 1.87 -2.66
CA GLN A 249 0.46 2.40 -1.52
C GLN A 249 0.02 3.83 -1.27
N TYR A 250 -0.18 4.20 -0.01
CA TYR A 250 -0.63 5.52 0.39
C TYR A 250 0.44 6.19 1.25
N CYS A 251 0.54 7.52 1.16
CA CYS A 251 1.42 8.30 2.00
C CYS A 251 0.65 9.46 2.66
N ALA A 252 1.22 10.03 3.71
CA ALA A 252 0.67 11.22 4.35
C ALA A 252 0.53 12.37 3.33
N GLY A 253 -0.50 13.20 3.48
CA GLY A 253 -0.82 14.25 2.52
C GLY A 253 0.27 15.33 2.35
N TRP A 254 1.22 15.41 3.28
CA TRP A 254 2.38 16.29 3.23
C TRP A 254 3.63 15.61 2.62
N ALA A 255 3.58 14.29 2.39
CA ALA A 255 4.70 13.53 1.86
C ALA A 255 4.73 13.56 0.33
N ARG A 256 5.91 13.35 -0.24
CA ARG A 256 6.05 13.18 -1.68
C ARG A 256 5.73 11.72 -2.05
N PRO A 257 4.77 11.47 -2.97
CA PRO A 257 4.49 10.13 -3.48
C PRO A 257 5.71 9.49 -4.15
N LEU A 258 5.84 8.16 -4.03
CA LEU A 258 6.86 7.36 -4.71
C LEU A 258 6.75 7.46 -6.22
N GLU A 259 5.54 7.41 -6.75
CA GLU A 259 5.22 7.59 -8.16
C GLU A 259 4.54 8.96 -8.35
N SER A 260 4.99 9.73 -9.33
CA SER A 260 4.38 11.03 -9.62
C SER A 260 3.01 10.85 -10.29
N MET A 261 1.96 10.64 -9.49
CA MET A 261 0.61 10.33 -9.99
C MET A 261 0.06 11.43 -10.89
N LEU A 262 0.32 12.70 -10.60
CA LEU A 262 -0.10 13.83 -11.44
C LEU A 262 0.53 13.82 -12.83
N LEU A 263 1.73 13.24 -12.99
CA LEU A 263 2.38 13.07 -14.28
C LEU A 263 2.00 11.74 -14.95
N ALA A 264 1.80 10.70 -14.16
CA ALA A 264 1.46 9.36 -14.65
C ALA A 264 0.02 9.28 -15.20
N VAL A 265 -0.91 10.03 -14.60
CA VAL A 265 -2.34 10.08 -14.99
C VAL A 265 -2.63 11.47 -15.54
N PRO A 266 -2.71 11.65 -16.86
CA PRO A 266 -2.97 12.94 -17.47
C PRO A 266 -4.29 13.57 -16.98
N PRO A 267 -4.39 14.92 -16.89
CA PRO A 267 -5.56 15.62 -16.36
C PRO A 267 -6.89 15.21 -16.99
N GLU A 268 -6.91 14.99 -18.30
CA GLU A 268 -8.10 14.55 -19.04
C GLU A 268 -8.56 13.14 -18.64
N LYS A 269 -7.65 12.26 -18.24
CA LYS A 269 -8.00 10.96 -17.64
C LYS A 269 -8.45 11.14 -16.20
N ALA A 270 -7.72 11.94 -15.42
CA ALA A 270 -8.04 12.21 -14.03
C ALA A 270 -9.43 12.83 -13.86
N ALA A 271 -9.85 13.73 -14.76
CA ALA A 271 -11.17 14.37 -14.75
C ALA A 271 -12.34 13.37 -14.83
N SER A 272 -12.11 12.21 -15.43
CA SER A 272 -13.14 11.15 -15.57
C SER A 272 -13.20 10.18 -14.39
N LEU A 273 -12.26 10.26 -13.45
CA LEU A 273 -12.20 9.38 -12.28
C LEU A 273 -13.12 9.88 -11.15
N PRO A 274 -13.52 9.00 -10.23
CA PRO A 274 -14.25 9.43 -9.03
C PRO A 274 -13.51 10.51 -8.24
N GLN A 275 -14.24 11.40 -7.59
CA GLN A 275 -13.67 12.54 -6.86
C GLN A 275 -12.60 12.09 -5.84
N ARG A 276 -12.88 11.04 -5.05
CA ARG A 276 -11.91 10.56 -4.06
C ARG A 276 -10.61 10.08 -4.71
N THR A 277 -10.69 9.44 -5.87
CA THR A 277 -9.49 9.06 -6.64
C THR A 277 -8.73 10.30 -7.14
N GLN A 278 -9.43 11.34 -7.61
CA GLN A 278 -8.77 12.61 -7.99
C GLN A 278 -8.04 13.24 -6.79
N GLU A 279 -8.64 13.24 -5.63
CA GLU A 279 -8.02 13.73 -4.38
C GLU A 279 -6.77 12.94 -4.04
N LEU A 280 -6.83 11.62 -4.13
CA LEU A 280 -5.69 10.73 -3.90
C LEU A 280 -4.54 10.92 -4.90
N LEU A 281 -4.83 11.34 -6.14
CA LEU A 281 -3.82 11.70 -7.13
C LEU A 281 -3.11 13.02 -6.83
N GLY A 282 -3.66 13.86 -5.93
CA GLY A 282 -3.12 15.15 -5.57
C GLY A 282 -3.95 16.35 -6.04
N TYR A 283 -5.16 16.13 -6.60
CA TYR A 283 -6.12 17.21 -6.87
C TYR A 283 -6.89 17.62 -5.60
N SER A 284 -6.19 17.70 -4.48
CA SER A 284 -6.68 18.01 -3.14
C SER A 284 -5.72 18.95 -2.41
N ILE A 285 -6.17 19.51 -1.29
CA ILE A 285 -5.37 20.33 -0.40
C ILE A 285 -5.12 19.57 0.90
N HIS A 286 -3.86 19.40 1.27
CA HIS A 286 -3.52 19.06 2.64
C HIS A 286 -3.52 20.36 3.47
N THR A 287 -4.37 20.40 4.49
CA THR A 287 -4.59 21.59 5.30
C THR A 287 -3.29 22.09 5.97
N PRO A 288 -3.08 23.43 6.06
CA PRO A 288 -4.02 24.47 5.62
C PRO A 288 -3.96 24.82 4.13
N PHE A 289 -2.87 24.52 3.39
CA PHE A 289 -2.74 24.99 1.99
C PHE A 289 -1.68 24.24 1.14
N MET A 290 -1.19 23.06 1.57
CA MET A 290 -0.24 22.31 0.73
C MET A 290 -0.94 21.65 -0.47
N GLY A 291 -0.38 21.80 -1.66
CA GLY A 291 -0.91 21.22 -2.90
C GLY A 291 -1.71 22.18 -3.77
N TYR A 292 -1.79 23.47 -3.45
CA TYR A 292 -2.48 24.46 -4.29
C TYR A 292 -1.73 24.70 -5.62
N VAL A 293 -2.47 25.14 -6.62
CA VAL A 293 -1.96 25.50 -7.95
C VAL A 293 -2.33 26.96 -8.22
N ASP A 294 -1.33 27.82 -8.43
CA ASP A 294 -1.50 29.26 -8.70
C ASP A 294 -2.48 29.95 -7.71
N GLY A 295 -2.31 29.66 -6.41
CA GLY A 295 -3.14 30.21 -5.35
C GLY A 295 -4.56 29.65 -5.25
N MET A 296 -4.90 28.60 -6.03
CA MET A 296 -6.24 28.03 -6.10
C MET A 296 -6.24 26.53 -5.79
N HIS A 297 -7.44 26.00 -5.52
CA HIS A 297 -7.63 24.57 -5.33
C HIS A 297 -7.27 23.78 -6.60
N PRO A 298 -6.43 22.73 -6.53
CA PRO A 298 -5.91 22.01 -7.70
C PRO A 298 -6.97 21.32 -8.56
N SER A 299 -8.15 20.98 -8.02
CA SER A 299 -9.25 20.39 -8.79
C SER A 299 -9.72 21.28 -9.96
N ARG A 300 -9.42 22.57 -9.95
CA ARG A 300 -9.74 23.49 -11.06
C ARG A 300 -8.99 23.17 -12.35
N VAL A 301 -7.88 22.45 -12.26
CA VAL A 301 -7.13 21.98 -13.43
C VAL A 301 -7.91 20.91 -14.20
N LEU A 302 -8.89 20.28 -13.56
CA LEU A 302 -9.72 19.22 -14.15
C LEU A 302 -11.02 19.73 -14.81
N GLN A 303 -11.27 21.05 -14.79
CA GLN A 303 -12.49 21.68 -15.32
C GLN A 303 -12.35 22.10 -16.77
#